data_3dd96f857e4f7c55ba264944ce661589
#
_entry.id   3dd96f857e4f7c55ba264944ce661589
#
_cell.length_a   1.000
_cell.length_b   1.000
_cell.length_c   1.000
_cell.angle_alpha   90.00
_cell.angle_beta   90.00
_cell.angle_gamma   90.00
#
_symmetry.space_group_name_H-M   'P 1'
#
loop_
_entity.id
_entity.type
_entity.pdbx_description
1 polymer ?
#
loop_
_entity_poly.entity_id
_entity_poly.type
_entity_poly.pdbx_seq_one_letter_code
_entity_poly.pdbx_strand_id
1 'polypeptide(L)'
;KRYNAPPTPLEFPDDDPHSPVYTRLDLDETPGSILYYWLGYSADRTSTLEDRRSLWFNRSFELDRMIAHRFTGIVARLASGLAHRWAAQGPRERLAAVIALDQFSRNIFRGTPAAFENDALALMLAREGIRREEDLALKPAERWFFYMPLEHSESSSDQRRSVEKFSELLTLATPELSPHLATAYDYAKRHARV
;
A
#
# COMPACT_ATOMS: atom_id res chain seq x y z
N LYS A 1 -24.28 -6.36 -25.03
CA LYS A 1 -23.41 -6.17 -23.86
C LYS A 1 -24.25 -5.45 -22.82
N ARG A 2 -24.64 -6.16 -21.76
CA ARG A 2 -25.45 -5.58 -20.68
C ARG A 2 -24.49 -4.83 -19.76
N TYR A 3 -24.64 -3.52 -19.65
CA TYR A 3 -24.05 -2.72 -18.59
C TYR A 3 -24.72 -3.14 -17.27
N ASN A 4 -23.97 -3.76 -16.36
CA ASN A 4 -24.42 -3.93 -15.00
C ASN A 4 -24.43 -2.57 -14.34
N ALA A 5 -25.55 -2.21 -13.71
CA ALA A 5 -25.69 -1.04 -12.89
C ALA A 5 -24.59 -1.01 -11.81
N PRO A 6 -24.11 0.18 -11.41
CA PRO A 6 -23.14 0.27 -10.32
C PRO A 6 -23.74 -0.38 -9.06
N PRO A 7 -22.91 -1.06 -8.26
CA PRO A 7 -23.39 -1.64 -7.01
C PRO A 7 -24.00 -0.53 -6.14
N THR A 8 -25.17 -0.83 -5.57
CA THR A 8 -25.85 0.02 -4.59
C THR A 8 -24.86 0.42 -3.51
N PRO A 9 -24.87 1.68 -3.05
CA PRO A 9 -24.06 2.09 -1.92
C PRO A 9 -24.27 1.11 -0.76
N LEU A 10 -23.15 0.65 -0.17
CA LEU A 10 -23.21 -0.27 0.96
C LEU A 10 -23.96 0.40 2.10
N GLU A 11 -25.18 -0.03 2.36
CA GLU A 11 -25.85 0.23 3.61
C GLU A 11 -25.08 -0.52 4.69
N PHE A 12 -24.43 0.21 5.57
CA PHE A 12 -23.84 -0.36 6.77
C PHE A 12 -25.02 -0.80 7.67
N PRO A 13 -24.98 -1.99 8.28
CA PRO A 13 -25.96 -2.38 9.25
C PRO A 13 -25.96 -1.36 10.38
N ASP A 14 -27.19 -1.01 10.80
CA ASP A 14 -27.52 0.04 11.74
C ASP A 14 -26.47 0.21 12.85
N ASP A 15 -26.18 1.48 13.12
CA ASP A 15 -25.44 1.97 14.27
C ASP A 15 -26.01 1.39 15.58
N ASP A 16 -25.60 0.18 15.95
CA ASP A 16 -25.77 -0.29 17.30
C ASP A 16 -24.67 0.35 18.17
N PRO A 17 -24.99 1.37 18.96
CA PRO A 17 -24.00 2.05 19.79
C PRO A 17 -23.41 1.15 20.89
N HIS A 18 -23.88 -0.09 21.02
CA HIS A 18 -23.42 -1.06 22.00
C HIS A 18 -22.66 -2.24 21.39
N SER A 19 -22.46 -2.28 20.07
CA SER A 19 -21.61 -3.29 19.46
C SER A 19 -20.15 -3.06 19.86
N PRO A 20 -19.50 -4.02 20.51
CA PRO A 20 -18.08 -3.87 20.92
C PRO A 20 -17.10 -3.77 19.73
N VAL A 21 -17.58 -3.97 18.50
CA VAL A 21 -16.79 -3.86 17.26
C VAL A 21 -16.81 -2.43 16.69
N TYR A 22 -17.72 -1.58 17.16
CA TYR A 22 -17.98 -0.24 16.61
C TYR A 22 -17.76 0.90 17.58
N THR A 23 -16.98 0.69 18.64
CA THR A 23 -16.52 1.82 19.43
C THR A 23 -15.64 2.68 18.49
N ARG A 24 -16.23 3.76 18.05
CA ARG A 24 -15.71 4.97 17.43
C ARG A 24 -14.18 5.00 17.50
N LEU A 25 -13.52 4.45 16.48
CA LEU A 25 -12.09 4.62 16.26
C LEU A 25 -11.87 6.01 15.64
N ASP A 26 -12.16 7.06 16.40
CA ASP A 26 -11.54 8.38 16.21
C ASP A 26 -10.05 8.33 16.61
N LEU A 27 -9.43 7.19 16.38
CA LEU A 27 -7.98 7.11 16.43
C LEU A 27 -7.49 7.74 15.11
N ASP A 28 -6.93 8.93 15.23
CA ASP A 28 -6.16 9.53 14.16
C ASP A 28 -5.12 8.50 13.71
N GLU A 29 -5.38 7.87 12.55
CA GLU A 29 -4.44 6.90 12.00
C GLU A 29 -3.09 7.57 11.80
N THR A 30 -2.06 6.92 12.29
CA THR A 30 -0.67 7.41 12.28
C THR A 30 0.15 6.65 11.25
N PRO A 31 1.32 7.16 10.84
CA PRO A 31 2.25 6.38 10.02
C PRO A 31 2.55 5.00 10.63
N GLY A 32 2.75 4.95 11.95
CA GLY A 32 3.03 3.72 12.67
C GLY A 32 1.88 2.71 12.59
N SER A 33 0.62 3.15 12.71
CA SER A 33 -0.54 2.26 12.64
C SER A 33 -0.73 1.66 11.24
N ILE A 34 -0.46 2.41 10.17
CA ILE A 34 -0.49 1.92 8.79
C ILE A 34 0.60 0.88 8.57
N LEU A 35 1.83 1.16 8.99
CA LEU A 35 2.95 0.23 8.86
C LEU A 35 2.71 -1.05 9.67
N TYR A 36 2.19 -0.90 10.88
CA TYR A 36 1.81 -2.05 11.71
C TYR A 36 0.74 -2.92 11.04
N TYR A 37 -0.33 -2.30 10.55
CA TYR A 37 -1.41 -3.01 9.88
C TYR A 37 -0.92 -3.75 8.64
N TRP A 38 -0.16 -3.07 7.78
CA TRP A 38 0.27 -3.61 6.48
C TRP A 38 1.45 -4.57 6.58
N LEU A 39 2.48 -4.21 7.34
CA LEU A 39 3.75 -4.94 7.42
C LEU A 39 3.88 -5.85 8.65
N GLY A 40 2.98 -5.73 9.63
CA GLY A 40 2.94 -6.61 10.79
C GLY A 40 4.09 -6.43 11.77
N TYR A 41 4.57 -5.24 11.96
CA TYR A 41 5.59 -4.97 13.00
C TYR A 41 4.97 -5.04 14.38
N SER A 42 4.72 -6.23 14.87
CA SER A 42 4.40 -6.44 16.26
C SER A 42 5.69 -6.75 17.04
N ALA A 43 5.74 -6.29 18.28
CA ALA A 43 6.87 -6.58 19.17
C ALA A 43 7.00 -8.09 19.47
N ASP A 44 5.94 -8.85 19.29
CA ASP A 44 5.86 -10.28 19.61
C ASP A 44 6.14 -11.22 18.44
N ARG A 45 6.44 -10.73 17.24
CA ARG A 45 6.87 -11.48 16.05
C ARG A 45 6.00 -12.70 15.67
N THR A 46 4.71 -12.68 16.00
CA THR A 46 3.84 -13.85 15.81
C THR A 46 3.29 -13.99 14.40
N SER A 47 3.30 -12.92 13.57
CA SER A 47 2.86 -12.99 12.17
C SER A 47 4.02 -13.37 11.24
N THR A 48 3.81 -14.38 10.41
CA THR A 48 4.74 -14.79 9.37
C THR A 48 4.58 -13.94 8.11
N LEU A 49 5.58 -13.92 7.22
CA LEU A 49 5.46 -13.33 5.89
C LEU A 49 4.31 -13.95 5.08
N GLU A 50 4.02 -15.23 5.28
CA GLU A 50 2.92 -15.92 4.60
C GLU A 50 1.55 -15.39 5.04
N ASP A 51 1.37 -15.09 6.33
CA ASP A 51 0.15 -14.46 6.84
C ASP A 51 -0.06 -13.08 6.21
N ARG A 52 1.03 -12.31 6.03
CA ARG A 52 1.00 -11.00 5.39
C ARG A 52 0.77 -11.08 3.89
N ARG A 53 1.31 -12.11 3.24
CA ARG A 53 1.10 -12.33 1.81
C ARG A 53 -0.37 -12.51 1.47
N SER A 54 -1.12 -13.20 2.30
CA SER A 54 -2.57 -13.32 2.16
C SER A 54 -3.27 -11.95 2.23
N LEU A 55 -2.83 -11.08 3.15
CA LEU A 55 -3.32 -9.69 3.23
C LEU A 55 -3.01 -8.90 1.95
N TRP A 56 -1.81 -9.05 1.39
CA TRP A 56 -1.36 -8.21 0.27
C TRP A 56 -1.93 -8.63 -1.09
N PHE A 57 -2.08 -9.94 -1.33
CA PHE A 57 -2.32 -10.47 -2.67
C PHE A 57 -3.60 -11.29 -2.84
N ASN A 58 -4.27 -11.65 -1.74
CA ASN A 58 -5.55 -12.35 -1.85
C ASN A 58 -6.68 -11.33 -2.05
N ARG A 59 -7.54 -11.61 -3.03
CA ARG A 59 -8.78 -10.85 -3.20
C ARG A 59 -9.79 -11.35 -2.17
N SER A 60 -10.09 -10.50 -1.19
CA SER A 60 -11.10 -10.77 -0.17
C SER A 60 -12.00 -9.54 -0.02
N PHE A 61 -13.29 -9.74 -0.27
CA PHE A 61 -14.28 -8.69 -0.06
C PHE A 61 -14.35 -8.24 1.40
N GLU A 62 -14.19 -9.17 2.33
CA GLU A 62 -14.18 -8.86 3.76
C GLU A 62 -12.97 -7.99 4.12
N LEU A 63 -11.78 -8.34 3.60
CA LEU A 63 -10.58 -7.56 3.79
C LEU A 63 -10.73 -6.14 3.22
N ASP A 64 -11.27 -6.03 1.99
CA ASP A 64 -11.49 -4.73 1.36
C ASP A 64 -12.43 -3.87 2.19
N ARG A 65 -13.51 -4.45 2.75
CA ARG A 65 -14.41 -3.75 3.67
C ARG A 65 -13.73 -3.30 4.96
N MET A 66 -12.90 -4.15 5.57
CA MET A 66 -12.15 -3.80 6.78
C MET A 66 -11.21 -2.63 6.51
N ILE A 67 -10.48 -2.67 5.40
CA ILE A 67 -9.58 -1.58 4.99
C ILE A 67 -10.38 -0.31 4.71
N ALA A 68 -11.51 -0.41 4.00
CA ALA A 68 -12.36 0.74 3.70
C ALA A 68 -12.91 1.37 4.97
N HIS A 69 -13.45 0.57 5.89
CA HIS A 69 -13.99 1.06 7.13
C HIS A 69 -12.96 1.83 7.95
N ARG A 70 -11.76 1.30 8.04
CA ARG A 70 -10.72 1.86 8.88
C ARG A 70 -9.95 3.03 8.24
N PHE A 71 -9.63 2.93 6.95
CA PHE A 71 -8.59 3.78 6.36
C PHE A 71 -9.10 4.78 5.31
N THR A 72 -10.39 4.79 4.94
CA THR A 72 -10.91 5.75 3.95
C THR A 72 -10.65 7.20 4.38
N GLY A 73 -10.85 7.52 5.65
CA GLY A 73 -10.64 8.89 6.17
C GLY A 73 -9.18 9.33 6.07
N ILE A 74 -8.24 8.47 6.44
CA ILE A 74 -6.81 8.83 6.36
C ILE A 74 -6.32 8.91 4.92
N VAL A 75 -6.79 8.04 4.00
CA VAL A 75 -6.46 8.13 2.57
C VAL A 75 -6.91 9.47 2.00
N ALA A 76 -8.12 9.92 2.30
CA ALA A 76 -8.63 11.23 1.87
C ALA A 76 -7.78 12.40 2.42
N ARG A 77 -7.40 12.35 3.71
CA ARG A 77 -6.52 13.36 4.32
C ARG A 77 -5.11 13.37 3.70
N LEU A 78 -4.56 12.21 3.38
CA LEU A 78 -3.27 12.09 2.70
C LEU A 78 -3.33 12.71 1.31
N ALA A 79 -4.37 12.40 0.53
CA ALA A 79 -4.61 12.98 -0.79
C ALA A 79 -4.78 14.51 -0.72
N SER A 80 -5.33 15.05 0.37
CA SER A 80 -5.55 16.48 0.60
C SER A 80 -4.33 17.21 1.19
N GLY A 81 -3.13 16.61 1.19
CA GLY A 81 -1.89 17.29 1.55
C GLY A 81 -1.20 16.76 2.82
N LEU A 82 -1.83 15.91 3.62
CA LEU A 82 -1.18 15.29 4.79
C LEU A 82 0.02 14.44 4.38
N ALA A 83 0.00 13.83 3.19
CA ALA A 83 1.08 12.99 2.68
C ALA A 83 2.42 13.73 2.60
N HIS A 84 2.43 15.00 2.20
CA HIS A 84 3.65 15.81 2.18
C HIS A 84 4.20 16.06 3.58
N ARG A 85 3.32 16.28 4.56
CA ARG A 85 3.72 16.48 5.96
C ARG A 85 4.31 15.21 6.57
N TRP A 86 3.73 14.04 6.24
CA TRP A 86 4.31 12.77 6.67
C TRP A 86 5.65 12.51 5.99
N ALA A 87 5.74 12.70 4.69
CA ALA A 87 6.98 12.53 3.95
C ALA A 87 8.13 13.43 4.42
N ALA A 88 7.83 14.58 5.01
CA ALA A 88 8.83 15.48 5.58
C ALA A 88 9.36 15.03 6.95
N GLN A 89 8.70 14.08 7.62
CA GLN A 89 9.11 13.56 8.92
C GLN A 89 10.21 12.49 8.81
N GLY A 90 10.17 11.70 7.73
CA GLY A 90 11.20 10.68 7.50
C GLY A 90 10.79 9.57 6.53
N PRO A 91 11.70 8.62 6.29
CA PRO A 91 11.52 7.55 5.32
C PRO A 91 10.31 6.65 5.63
N ARG A 92 10.09 6.33 6.88
CA ARG A 92 8.99 5.43 7.30
C ARG A 92 7.63 6.11 7.22
N GLU A 93 7.56 7.39 7.56
CA GLU A 93 6.34 8.19 7.45
C GLU A 93 5.97 8.41 5.98
N ARG A 94 6.96 8.61 5.11
CA ARG A 94 6.78 8.62 3.66
C ARG A 94 6.28 7.27 3.14
N LEU A 95 6.88 6.15 3.59
CA LEU A 95 6.43 4.81 3.24
C LEU A 95 4.97 4.57 3.64
N ALA A 96 4.57 4.98 4.83
CA ALA A 96 3.19 4.84 5.30
C ALA A 96 2.21 5.60 4.37
N ALA A 97 2.57 6.81 3.95
CA ALA A 97 1.77 7.57 2.98
C ALA A 97 1.71 6.86 1.62
N VAL A 98 2.83 6.31 1.13
CA VAL A 98 2.88 5.54 -0.12
C VAL A 98 1.96 4.32 -0.03
N ILE A 99 2.05 3.51 1.04
CA ILE A 99 1.19 2.32 1.23
C ILE A 99 -0.29 2.71 1.23
N ALA A 100 -0.66 3.74 1.97
CA ALA A 100 -2.05 4.16 2.07
C ALA A 100 -2.60 4.67 0.72
N LEU A 101 -1.83 5.46 0.00
CA LEU A 101 -2.24 6.02 -1.28
C LEU A 101 -2.24 4.99 -2.42
N ASP A 102 -1.26 4.10 -2.46
CA ASP A 102 -1.14 3.10 -3.52
C ASP A 102 -1.92 1.82 -3.21
N GLN A 103 -1.73 1.22 -2.05
CA GLN A 103 -2.29 -0.09 -1.74
C GLN A 103 -3.72 0.00 -1.17
N PHE A 104 -3.95 0.86 -0.16
CA PHE A 104 -5.29 0.95 0.43
C PHE A 104 -6.32 1.51 -0.56
N SER A 105 -5.95 2.45 -1.45
CA SER A 105 -6.85 2.91 -2.51
C SER A 105 -7.33 1.76 -3.39
N ARG A 106 -6.45 0.82 -3.73
CA ARG A 106 -6.80 -0.38 -4.52
C ARG A 106 -7.76 -1.32 -3.80
N ASN A 107 -7.68 -1.42 -2.48
CA ASN A 107 -8.63 -2.21 -1.69
C ASN A 107 -9.96 -1.46 -1.53
N ILE A 108 -9.92 -0.19 -1.11
CA ILE A 108 -11.10 0.64 -0.79
C ILE A 108 -11.99 0.81 -2.03
N PHE A 109 -11.38 1.11 -3.17
CA PHE A 109 -12.09 1.46 -4.40
C PHE A 109 -12.00 0.39 -5.48
N ARG A 110 -11.80 -0.87 -5.06
CA ARG A 110 -11.61 -1.98 -5.99
C ARG A 110 -12.67 -2.06 -7.07
N GLY A 111 -12.24 -2.17 -8.32
CA GLY A 111 -13.12 -2.27 -9.49
C GLY A 111 -13.67 -0.94 -9.99
N THR A 112 -13.21 0.17 -9.43
CA THR A 112 -13.57 1.52 -9.89
C THR A 112 -12.32 2.32 -10.31
N PRO A 113 -12.44 3.37 -11.14
CA PRO A 113 -11.32 4.27 -11.46
C PRO A 113 -10.70 4.94 -10.24
N ALA A 114 -11.47 5.19 -9.18
CA ALA A 114 -10.99 5.80 -7.94
C ALA A 114 -9.85 5.01 -7.27
N ALA A 115 -9.73 3.71 -7.57
CA ALA A 115 -8.63 2.87 -7.10
C ALA A 115 -7.25 3.38 -7.52
N PHE A 116 -7.17 4.21 -8.57
CA PHE A 116 -5.94 4.70 -9.20
C PHE A 116 -5.77 6.23 -9.07
N GLU A 117 -6.74 6.94 -8.50
CA GLU A 117 -6.70 8.42 -8.42
C GLU A 117 -5.50 8.95 -7.64
N ASN A 118 -4.98 8.17 -6.70
CA ASN A 118 -3.85 8.56 -5.87
C ASN A 118 -2.47 8.07 -6.39
N ASP A 119 -2.43 7.36 -7.52
CA ASP A 119 -1.19 6.77 -8.06
C ASP A 119 -0.13 7.84 -8.36
N ALA A 120 -0.51 8.97 -8.95
CA ALA A 120 0.42 10.05 -9.26
C ALA A 120 1.09 10.62 -8.00
N LEU A 121 0.34 10.76 -6.91
CA LEU A 121 0.87 11.26 -5.64
C LEU A 121 1.78 10.22 -4.97
N ALA A 122 1.37 8.95 -4.94
CA ALA A 122 2.19 7.86 -4.41
C ALA A 122 3.52 7.73 -5.17
N LEU A 123 3.47 7.80 -6.50
CA LEU A 123 4.64 7.77 -7.38
C LEU A 123 5.59 8.95 -7.13
N MET A 124 5.05 10.15 -6.99
CA MET A 124 5.84 11.35 -6.68
C MET A 124 6.58 11.19 -5.35
N LEU A 125 5.89 10.70 -4.31
CA LEU A 125 6.50 10.46 -3.00
C LEU A 125 7.61 9.39 -3.07
N ALA A 126 7.39 8.30 -3.81
CA ALA A 126 8.37 7.26 -4.00
C ALA A 126 9.60 7.77 -4.76
N ARG A 127 9.41 8.48 -5.88
CA ARG A 127 10.51 9.08 -6.67
C ARG A 127 11.36 10.04 -5.83
N GLU A 128 10.69 10.91 -5.07
CA GLU A 128 11.38 11.89 -4.23
C GLU A 128 12.19 11.20 -3.12
N GLY A 129 11.62 10.19 -2.46
CA GLY A 129 12.33 9.44 -1.44
C GLY A 129 13.53 8.67 -1.99
N ILE A 130 13.42 8.08 -3.19
CA ILE A 130 14.55 7.42 -3.86
C ILE A 130 15.62 8.44 -4.25
N ARG A 131 15.23 9.62 -4.75
CA ARG A 131 16.18 10.69 -5.08
C ARG A 131 16.97 11.17 -3.85
N ARG A 132 16.36 11.10 -2.67
CA ARG A 132 16.96 11.48 -1.38
C ARG A 132 17.66 10.31 -0.67
N GLU A 133 17.69 9.14 -1.30
CA GLU A 133 18.25 7.90 -0.73
C GLU A 133 17.56 7.45 0.57
N GLU A 134 16.33 7.92 0.81
CA GLU A 134 15.55 7.55 2.00
C GLU A 134 15.15 6.08 1.99
N ASP A 135 15.02 5.46 0.80
CA ASP A 135 14.77 4.04 0.63
C ASP A 135 15.88 3.17 1.24
N LEU A 136 17.12 3.67 1.31
CA LEU A 136 18.25 2.93 1.89
C LEU A 136 18.13 2.74 3.40
N ALA A 137 17.37 3.59 4.10
CA ALA A 137 17.09 3.46 5.52
C ALA A 137 15.97 2.44 5.82
N LEU A 138 15.27 1.95 4.79
CA LEU A 138 14.16 1.02 4.94
C LEU A 138 14.63 -0.44 4.87
N LYS A 139 13.89 -1.33 5.55
CA LYS A 139 14.12 -2.78 5.47
C LYS A 139 13.69 -3.35 4.11
N PRO A 140 14.19 -4.51 3.67
CA PRO A 140 13.84 -5.09 2.38
C PRO A 140 12.33 -5.22 2.13
N ALA A 141 11.55 -5.69 3.10
CA ALA A 141 10.10 -5.78 2.97
C ALA A 141 9.42 -4.39 2.86
N GLU A 142 9.97 -3.38 3.52
CA GLU A 142 9.51 -1.98 3.43
C GLU A 142 9.81 -1.40 2.04
N ARG A 143 11.01 -1.64 1.51
CA ARG A 143 11.41 -1.19 0.17
C ARG A 143 10.54 -1.79 -0.92
N TRP A 144 10.07 -3.02 -0.77
CA TRP A 144 9.15 -3.63 -1.72
C TRP A 144 7.95 -2.72 -1.97
N PHE A 145 7.23 -2.33 -0.92
CA PHE A 145 6.06 -1.44 -1.06
C PHE A 145 6.44 -0.01 -1.44
N PHE A 146 7.63 0.42 -1.08
CA PHE A 146 8.14 1.73 -1.48
C PHE A 146 8.36 1.85 -3.00
N TYR A 147 8.67 0.73 -3.66
CA TYR A 147 8.92 0.68 -5.11
C TYR A 147 7.68 0.33 -5.95
N MET A 148 6.61 -0.16 -5.35
CA MET A 148 5.37 -0.52 -6.07
C MET A 148 4.80 0.60 -6.95
N PRO A 149 4.80 1.90 -6.55
CA PRO A 149 4.32 2.96 -7.42
C PRO A 149 5.11 3.12 -8.73
N LEU A 150 6.41 2.77 -8.75
CA LEU A 150 7.19 2.75 -9.99
C LEU A 150 6.72 1.64 -10.95
N GLU A 151 6.36 0.48 -10.39
CA GLU A 151 5.83 -0.66 -11.14
C GLU A 151 4.45 -0.36 -11.72
N HIS A 152 3.61 0.38 -10.99
CA HIS A 152 2.27 0.78 -11.43
C HIS A 152 2.28 1.92 -12.45
N SER A 153 3.40 2.61 -12.63
CA SER A 153 3.53 3.72 -13.57
C SER A 153 3.51 3.23 -15.02
N GLU A 154 2.82 3.96 -15.90
CA GLU A 154 2.86 3.73 -17.35
C GLU A 154 4.12 4.31 -18.01
N SER A 155 4.94 5.08 -17.28
CA SER A 155 6.17 5.65 -17.78
C SER A 155 7.26 4.59 -17.92
N SER A 156 7.80 4.42 -19.13
CA SER A 156 8.89 3.47 -19.38
C SER A 156 10.17 3.76 -18.58
N SER A 157 10.39 5.02 -18.17
CA SER A 157 11.51 5.37 -17.29
C SER A 157 11.31 4.87 -15.87
N ASP A 158 10.08 4.94 -15.33
CA ASP A 158 9.76 4.40 -14.01
C ASP A 158 9.81 2.89 -14.01
N GLN A 159 9.27 2.27 -15.04
CA GLN A 159 9.29 0.82 -15.17
C GLN A 159 10.73 0.27 -15.23
N ARG A 160 11.63 0.93 -15.96
CA ARG A 160 13.06 0.57 -15.92
C ARG A 160 13.65 0.74 -14.54
N ARG A 161 13.33 1.85 -13.87
CA ARG A 161 13.81 2.10 -12.50
C ARG A 161 13.23 1.09 -11.50
N SER A 162 11.98 0.66 -11.69
CA SER A 162 11.38 -0.42 -10.92
C SER A 162 12.19 -1.70 -11.05
N VAL A 163 12.51 -2.12 -12.28
CA VAL A 163 13.35 -3.32 -12.53
C VAL A 163 14.72 -3.23 -11.86
N GLU A 164 15.38 -2.06 -11.94
CA GLU A 164 16.66 -1.82 -11.26
C GLU A 164 16.52 -1.99 -9.74
N LYS A 165 15.53 -1.31 -9.14
CA LYS A 165 15.29 -1.33 -7.70
C LYS A 165 14.90 -2.71 -7.17
N PHE A 166 14.07 -3.44 -7.87
CA PHE A 166 13.73 -4.82 -7.49
C PHE A 166 14.91 -5.79 -7.68
N SER A 167 15.77 -5.57 -8.68
CA SER A 167 17.02 -6.33 -8.84
C SER A 167 17.98 -6.09 -7.68
N GLU A 168 18.19 -4.83 -7.28
CA GLU A 168 19.00 -4.48 -6.10
C GLU A 168 18.42 -5.12 -4.84
N LEU A 169 17.10 -5.00 -4.65
CA LEU A 169 16.40 -5.51 -3.48
C LEU A 169 16.53 -7.03 -3.34
N LEU A 170 16.50 -7.75 -4.46
CA LEU A 170 16.64 -9.21 -4.48
C LEU A 170 18.00 -9.66 -3.93
N THR A 171 19.06 -8.86 -4.11
CA THR A 171 20.40 -9.16 -3.55
C THR A 171 20.45 -9.02 -2.03
N LEU A 172 19.51 -8.29 -1.43
CA LEU A 172 19.42 -8.03 0.01
C LEU A 172 18.38 -8.94 0.70
N ALA A 173 17.74 -9.82 -0.07
CA ALA A 173 16.64 -10.63 0.43
C ALA A 173 17.11 -11.69 1.42
N THR A 174 16.38 -11.86 2.52
CA THR A 174 16.50 -13.04 3.38
C THR A 174 15.94 -14.28 2.66
N PRO A 175 16.31 -15.51 3.09
CA PRO A 175 15.78 -16.73 2.48
C PRO A 175 14.24 -16.76 2.44
N GLU A 176 13.57 -16.23 3.45
CA GLU A 176 12.10 -16.18 3.54
C GLU A 176 11.50 -15.17 2.57
N LEU A 177 12.18 -14.04 2.34
CA LEU A 177 11.71 -12.95 1.48
C LEU A 177 12.07 -13.17 0.00
N SER A 178 13.15 -13.91 -0.26
CA SER A 178 13.71 -14.09 -1.60
C SER A 178 12.72 -14.62 -2.66
N PRO A 179 11.89 -15.67 -2.39
CA PRO A 179 10.92 -16.15 -3.38
C PRO A 179 9.87 -15.09 -3.75
N HIS A 180 9.48 -14.27 -2.79
CA HIS A 180 8.48 -13.22 -2.99
C HIS A 180 9.04 -12.05 -3.81
N LEU A 181 10.27 -11.63 -3.50
CA LEU A 181 10.95 -10.59 -4.24
C LEU A 181 11.33 -11.04 -5.66
N ALA A 182 11.67 -12.32 -5.86
CA ALA A 182 11.88 -12.87 -7.19
C ALA A 182 10.61 -12.78 -8.04
N THR A 183 9.45 -13.08 -7.45
CA THR A 183 8.15 -12.92 -8.12
C THR A 183 7.86 -11.47 -8.47
N ALA A 184 8.11 -10.54 -7.55
CA ALA A 184 7.93 -9.10 -7.78
C ALA A 184 8.87 -8.59 -8.88
N TYR A 185 10.12 -9.00 -8.86
CA TYR A 185 11.10 -8.67 -9.90
C TYR A 185 10.69 -9.20 -11.28
N ASP A 186 10.18 -10.43 -11.37
CA ASP A 186 9.69 -10.99 -12.62
C ASP A 186 8.44 -10.26 -13.14
N TYR A 187 7.61 -9.76 -12.23
CA TYR A 187 6.45 -8.94 -12.58
C TYR A 187 6.89 -7.58 -13.13
N ALA A 188 7.81 -6.89 -12.46
CA ALA A 188 8.38 -5.63 -12.93
C ALA A 188 9.02 -5.77 -14.33
N LYS A 189 9.78 -6.84 -14.57
CA LYS A 189 10.36 -7.13 -15.89
C LYS A 189 9.31 -7.32 -16.99
N ARG A 190 8.19 -7.96 -16.67
CA ARG A 190 7.09 -8.15 -17.63
C ARG A 190 6.43 -6.84 -17.98
N HIS A 191 6.16 -5.98 -17.01
CA HIS A 191 5.59 -4.65 -17.23
C HIS A 191 6.52 -3.76 -18.06
N ALA A 192 7.80 -3.77 -17.79
CA ALA A 192 8.78 -2.94 -18.51
C ALA A 192 9.02 -3.35 -19.99
N ARG A 193 8.44 -4.46 -20.44
CA ARG A 193 8.57 -4.98 -21.83
C ARG A 193 7.41 -4.62 -22.74
N VAL A 194 6.36 -4.00 -22.22
CA VAL A 194 5.15 -3.64 -22.99
C VAL A 194 5.30 -2.31 -23.70
#